data_742384cc6e46ac84982b0e5c6935ca8d
#
_entry.id   742384cc6e46ac84982b0e5c6935ca8d
#
_cell.length_a   1.000
_cell.length_b   1.000
_cell.length_c   1.000
_cell.angle_alpha   90.00
_cell.angle_beta   90.00
_cell.angle_gamma   90.00
#
_symmetry.space_group_name_H-M   'P 1'
#
loop_
_entity.id
_entity.type
_entity.pdbx_description
1 polymer ?
#
loop_
_entity_poly.entity_id
_entity_poly.type
_entity_poly.pdbx_seq_one_letter_code
_entity_poly.pdbx_strand_id
1 'polypeptide(L)'
;MRLPQMTTRRWMIAAAAIALLLGGYREAVRLKRCRAELLAKEAHHLAAETYYRRLISSAQNSVLRDKTAVREIMTSAESSGAINLMGERWTDLLEGAATRVDEDAHERFRKAQARVDAVADMRDRIMSRYRKRQAEYHQRLVEHHTALARKYALAAARPWLSVAPDPPAPKR
;
A
#
# COMPACT_ATOMS: atom_id res chain seq x y z
N MET A 1 -61.19 37.25 30.20
CA MET A 1 -60.61 35.91 30.14
C MET A 1 -59.80 35.68 31.42
N ARG A 2 -60.25 34.75 32.33
CA ARG A 2 -59.52 34.42 33.57
C ARG A 2 -58.46 33.37 33.20
N LEU A 3 -57.17 33.68 33.28
CA LEU A 3 -56.11 32.74 33.14
C LEU A 3 -56.22 31.67 34.25
N PRO A 4 -56.16 30.37 33.92
CA PRO A 4 -56.25 29.30 34.90
C PRO A 4 -55.09 29.45 35.89
N GLN A 5 -55.40 29.63 37.18
CA GLN A 5 -54.39 29.62 38.25
C GLN A 5 -53.74 28.25 38.32
N MET A 6 -52.60 28.11 37.66
CA MET A 6 -51.76 26.91 37.77
C MET A 6 -51.13 26.87 39.16
N THR A 7 -51.40 25.80 39.89
CA THR A 7 -50.76 25.57 41.20
C THR A 7 -49.23 25.42 41.02
N THR A 8 -48.45 25.93 41.98
CA THR A 8 -46.96 25.85 41.98
C THR A 8 -46.44 24.45 41.66
N ARG A 9 -47.17 23.41 42.10
CA ARG A 9 -46.84 22.01 41.81
C ARG A 9 -46.90 21.68 40.31
N ARG A 10 -47.88 22.23 39.59
CA ARG A 10 -48.02 22.01 38.11
C ARG A 10 -46.90 22.73 37.33
N TRP A 11 -46.49 23.91 37.78
CA TRP A 11 -45.36 24.63 37.21
C TRP A 11 -44.03 23.87 37.43
N MET A 12 -43.83 23.30 38.61
CA MET A 12 -42.61 22.49 38.87
C MET A 12 -42.56 21.24 37.97
N ILE A 13 -43.68 20.55 37.79
CA ILE A 13 -43.77 19.37 36.90
C ILE A 13 -43.49 19.76 35.44
N ALA A 14 -44.06 20.86 34.97
CA ALA A 14 -43.84 21.36 33.62
C ALA A 14 -42.35 21.75 33.38
N ALA A 15 -41.74 22.47 34.33
CA ALA A 15 -40.32 22.83 34.26
C ALA A 15 -39.41 21.60 34.26
N ALA A 16 -39.68 20.59 35.12
CA ALA A 16 -38.93 19.34 35.12
C ALA A 16 -39.06 18.56 33.82
N ALA A 17 -40.25 18.50 33.24
CA ALA A 17 -40.46 17.85 31.96
C ALA A 17 -39.69 18.54 30.80
N ILE A 18 -39.71 19.88 30.78
CA ILE A 18 -38.96 20.68 29.80
C ILE A 18 -37.45 20.45 29.97
N ALA A 19 -36.94 20.46 31.18
CA ALA A 19 -35.56 20.21 31.49
C ALA A 19 -35.09 18.82 31.00
N LEU A 20 -35.91 17.78 31.23
CA LEU A 20 -35.64 16.42 30.77
C LEU A 20 -35.65 16.33 29.24
N LEU A 21 -36.61 16.98 28.55
CA LEU A 21 -36.67 17.02 27.11
C LEU A 21 -35.49 17.75 26.50
N LEU A 22 -35.10 18.90 27.04
CA LEU A 22 -33.91 19.64 26.58
C LEU A 22 -32.61 18.89 26.83
N GLY A 23 -32.47 18.27 28.02
CA GLY A 23 -31.32 17.41 28.34
C GLY A 23 -31.22 16.20 27.38
N GLY A 24 -32.33 15.50 27.17
CA GLY A 24 -32.39 14.37 26.25
C GLY A 24 -32.08 14.77 24.80
N TYR A 25 -32.62 15.91 24.35
CA TYR A 25 -32.33 16.45 23.02
C TYR A 25 -30.83 16.78 22.85
N ARG A 26 -30.24 17.44 23.84
CA ARG A 26 -28.82 17.81 23.81
C ARG A 26 -27.93 16.59 23.74
N GLU A 27 -28.24 15.55 24.52
CA GLU A 27 -27.49 14.30 24.51
C GLU A 27 -27.66 13.52 23.18
N ALA A 28 -28.86 13.50 22.62
CA ALA A 28 -29.10 12.91 21.29
C ALA A 28 -28.32 13.62 20.19
N VAL A 29 -28.21 14.94 20.22
CA VAL A 29 -27.39 15.71 19.26
C VAL A 29 -25.91 15.40 19.45
N ARG A 30 -25.43 15.31 20.68
CA ARG A 30 -24.05 14.94 20.99
C ARG A 30 -23.70 13.55 20.46
N LEU A 31 -24.55 12.56 20.70
CA LEU A 31 -24.37 11.18 20.21
C LEU A 31 -24.33 11.10 18.68
N LYS A 32 -25.23 11.87 18.00
CA LYS A 32 -25.22 11.97 16.53
C LYS A 32 -23.90 12.53 16.01
N ARG A 33 -23.36 13.59 16.61
CA ARG A 33 -22.07 14.16 16.24
C ARG A 33 -20.93 13.17 16.45
N CYS A 34 -20.86 12.56 17.62
CA CYS A 34 -19.87 11.55 17.96
C CYS A 34 -19.90 10.38 16.95
N ARG A 35 -21.09 9.88 16.61
CA ARG A 35 -21.25 8.85 15.59
C ARG A 35 -20.73 9.29 14.20
N ALA A 36 -21.06 10.52 13.78
CA ALA A 36 -20.59 11.07 12.52
C ALA A 36 -19.06 11.18 12.45
N GLU A 37 -18.42 11.62 13.54
CA GLU A 37 -16.95 11.67 13.64
C GLU A 37 -16.31 10.27 13.56
N LEU A 38 -16.90 9.27 14.21
CA LEU A 38 -16.41 7.90 14.18
C LEU A 38 -16.54 7.29 12.78
N LEU A 39 -17.67 7.53 12.09
CA LEU A 39 -17.87 7.11 10.70
C LEU A 39 -16.90 7.81 9.73
N ALA A 40 -16.58 9.09 9.96
CA ALA A 40 -15.58 9.80 9.18
C ALA A 40 -14.18 9.19 9.36
N LYS A 41 -13.80 8.81 10.57
CA LYS A 41 -12.54 8.10 10.85
C LYS A 41 -12.50 6.72 10.18
N GLU A 42 -13.59 5.95 10.27
CA GLU A 42 -13.72 4.67 9.56
C GLU A 42 -13.49 4.85 8.05
N ALA A 43 -14.19 5.81 7.42
CA ALA A 43 -14.04 6.09 6.00
C ALA A 43 -12.61 6.49 5.63
N HIS A 44 -11.94 7.28 6.47
CA HIS A 44 -10.53 7.64 6.29
C HIS A 44 -9.62 6.40 6.29
N HIS A 45 -9.79 5.48 7.23
CA HIS A 45 -8.99 4.27 7.31
C HIS A 45 -9.27 3.30 6.15
N LEU A 46 -10.51 3.17 5.69
CA LEU A 46 -10.86 2.40 4.50
C LEU A 46 -10.23 2.98 3.23
N ALA A 47 -10.22 4.32 3.10
CA ALA A 47 -9.54 4.97 1.99
C ALA A 47 -8.02 4.72 2.01
N ALA A 48 -7.39 4.80 3.18
CA ALA A 48 -5.97 4.49 3.34
C ALA A 48 -5.66 3.01 3.02
N GLU A 49 -6.49 2.07 3.49
CA GLU A 49 -6.38 0.65 3.16
C GLU A 49 -6.42 0.42 1.65
N THR A 50 -7.41 1.00 0.95
CA THR A 50 -7.55 0.87 -0.52
C THR A 50 -6.35 1.45 -1.26
N TYR A 51 -5.81 2.57 -0.79
CA TYR A 51 -4.60 3.18 -1.34
C TYR A 51 -3.39 2.23 -1.23
N TYR A 52 -3.13 1.68 -0.06
CA TYR A 52 -2.00 0.76 0.13
C TYR A 52 -2.16 -0.55 -0.64
N ARG A 53 -3.37 -1.10 -0.75
CA ARG A 53 -3.66 -2.27 -1.59
C ARG A 53 -3.36 -1.99 -3.07
N ARG A 54 -3.69 -0.80 -3.57
CA ARG A 54 -3.35 -0.38 -4.95
C ARG A 54 -1.83 -0.26 -5.13
N LEU A 55 -1.10 0.26 -4.17
CA LEU A 55 0.36 0.32 -4.23
C LEU A 55 0.99 -1.08 -4.32
N ILE A 56 0.51 -2.03 -3.53
CA ILE A 56 0.98 -3.42 -3.58
C ILE A 56 0.70 -4.02 -4.96
N SER A 57 -0.52 -3.90 -5.47
CA SER A 57 -0.89 -4.45 -6.78
C SER A 57 -0.13 -3.80 -7.94
N SER A 58 0.09 -2.49 -7.89
CA SER A 58 0.88 -1.79 -8.93
C SER A 58 2.35 -2.23 -8.93
N ALA A 59 2.94 -2.43 -7.75
CA ALA A 59 4.29 -2.95 -7.62
C ALA A 59 4.42 -4.39 -8.14
N GLN A 60 3.43 -5.25 -7.90
CA GLN A 60 3.38 -6.61 -8.45
C GLN A 60 3.25 -6.60 -9.97
N ASN A 61 2.38 -5.74 -10.52
CA ASN A 61 2.17 -5.64 -11.96
C ASN A 61 3.40 -5.08 -12.69
N SER A 62 4.17 -4.16 -12.09
CA SER A 62 5.41 -3.68 -12.70
C SER A 62 6.44 -4.80 -12.82
N VAL A 63 6.59 -5.64 -11.79
CA VAL A 63 7.50 -6.80 -11.84
C VAL A 63 7.10 -7.80 -12.93
N LEU A 64 5.79 -8.02 -13.12
CA LEU A 64 5.30 -8.91 -14.18
C LEU A 64 5.57 -8.34 -15.57
N ARG A 65 5.35 -7.03 -15.78
CA ARG A 65 5.65 -6.35 -17.05
C ARG A 65 7.13 -6.40 -17.39
N ASP A 66 7.99 -6.15 -16.41
CA ASP A 66 9.44 -6.22 -16.61
C ASP A 66 9.88 -7.64 -17.06
N LYS A 67 9.32 -8.69 -16.44
CA LYS A 67 9.59 -10.08 -16.83
C LYS A 67 9.08 -10.43 -18.22
N THR A 68 7.89 -9.95 -18.61
CA THR A 68 7.35 -10.19 -19.94
C THR A 68 8.14 -9.46 -21.01
N ALA A 69 8.50 -8.19 -20.77
CA ALA A 69 9.32 -7.41 -21.69
C ALA A 69 10.71 -8.04 -21.93
N VAL A 70 11.36 -8.51 -20.86
CA VAL A 70 12.63 -9.24 -20.99
C VAL A 70 12.46 -10.54 -21.80
N ARG A 71 11.38 -11.29 -21.56
CA ARG A 71 11.08 -12.51 -22.32
C ARG A 71 10.82 -12.22 -23.79
N GLU A 72 10.06 -11.18 -24.11
CA GLU A 72 9.80 -10.75 -25.48
C GLU A 72 11.09 -10.33 -26.22
N ILE A 73 11.98 -9.60 -25.54
CA ILE A 73 13.29 -9.23 -26.12
C ILE A 73 14.13 -10.48 -26.40
N MET A 74 14.17 -11.44 -25.46
CA MET A 74 14.92 -12.69 -25.67
C MET A 74 14.35 -13.52 -26.82
N THR A 75 13.01 -13.71 -26.85
CA THR A 75 12.38 -14.47 -27.96
C THR A 75 12.51 -13.77 -29.31
N SER A 76 12.46 -12.44 -29.34
CA SER A 76 12.71 -11.65 -30.56
C SER A 76 14.16 -11.74 -31.04
N ALA A 77 15.12 -11.74 -30.09
CA ALA A 77 16.53 -11.91 -30.42
C ALA A 77 16.83 -13.33 -30.97
N GLU A 78 16.20 -14.35 -30.39
CA GLU A 78 16.29 -15.73 -30.86
C GLU A 78 15.63 -15.93 -32.22
N SER A 79 14.43 -15.35 -32.44
CA SER A 79 13.67 -15.48 -33.69
C SER A 79 14.29 -14.70 -34.85
N SER A 80 14.99 -13.60 -34.57
CA SER A 80 15.65 -12.78 -35.62
C SER A 80 16.96 -13.36 -36.14
N GLY A 81 17.44 -14.45 -35.56
CA GLY A 81 18.74 -15.02 -35.89
C GLY A 81 19.93 -14.08 -35.61
N ALA A 82 19.66 -12.94 -34.94
CA ALA A 82 20.66 -11.92 -34.66
C ALA A 82 21.82 -12.47 -33.81
N ILE A 83 21.52 -13.45 -32.94
CA ILE A 83 22.55 -14.12 -32.11
C ILE A 83 23.43 -15.00 -33.03
N ASN A 84 22.84 -15.73 -34.00
CA ASN A 84 23.60 -16.57 -34.90
C ASN A 84 24.41 -15.73 -35.93
N LEU A 85 23.80 -14.66 -36.49
CA LEU A 85 24.50 -13.75 -37.41
C LEU A 85 25.64 -12.98 -36.72
N MET A 86 25.48 -12.59 -35.46
CA MET A 86 26.62 -12.03 -34.72
C MET A 86 27.67 -13.11 -34.42
N GLY A 87 27.27 -14.31 -34.07
CA GLY A 87 28.20 -15.43 -33.81
C GLY A 87 29.02 -15.75 -35.10
N GLU A 88 28.36 -15.95 -36.24
CA GLU A 88 29.03 -16.27 -37.54
C GLU A 88 29.92 -15.10 -37.98
N ARG A 89 29.46 -13.85 -37.89
CA ARG A 89 30.25 -12.69 -38.27
C ARG A 89 31.44 -12.42 -37.38
N TRP A 90 31.34 -12.78 -36.08
CA TRP A 90 32.45 -12.72 -35.18
C TRP A 90 33.42 -13.89 -35.35
N THR A 91 32.96 -15.09 -35.71
CA THR A 91 33.83 -16.20 -36.04
C THR A 91 34.62 -15.92 -37.33
N ASP A 92 33.98 -15.38 -38.37
CA ASP A 92 34.65 -14.99 -39.63
C ASP A 92 35.67 -13.85 -39.42
N LEU A 93 35.33 -12.84 -38.59
CA LEU A 93 36.25 -11.77 -38.20
C LEU A 93 37.40 -12.29 -37.30
N LEU A 94 37.13 -13.25 -36.45
CA LEU A 94 38.13 -13.87 -35.57
C LEU A 94 39.01 -14.85 -36.34
N GLU A 95 38.52 -15.63 -37.30
CA GLU A 95 39.33 -16.49 -38.16
C GLU A 95 40.23 -15.67 -39.10
N GLY A 96 39.80 -14.51 -39.59
CA GLY A 96 40.62 -13.58 -40.35
C GLY A 96 41.69 -12.84 -39.51
N ALA A 97 41.46 -12.70 -38.22
CA ALA A 97 42.38 -12.09 -37.24
C ALA A 97 43.19 -13.13 -36.44
N ALA A 98 42.85 -14.42 -36.58
CA ALA A 98 43.27 -15.51 -35.69
C ALA A 98 44.73 -15.94 -35.84
N THR A 99 45.55 -15.25 -36.64
CA THR A 99 46.96 -15.57 -36.67
C THR A 99 47.80 -14.98 -35.55
N ARG A 100 47.25 -14.12 -34.70
CA ARG A 100 47.93 -13.59 -33.48
C ARG A 100 46.94 -12.84 -32.51
N VAL A 101 45.77 -13.35 -32.21
CA VAL A 101 44.99 -12.77 -31.11
C VAL A 101 45.35 -13.45 -29.83
N ASP A 102 45.99 -12.67 -29.01
CA ASP A 102 46.42 -12.86 -27.64
C ASP A 102 45.36 -13.63 -26.84
N GLU A 103 45.61 -14.89 -26.48
CA GLU A 103 44.77 -15.70 -25.56
C GLU A 103 44.48 -14.93 -24.27
N ASP A 104 45.42 -14.06 -23.87
CA ASP A 104 45.26 -13.13 -22.76
C ASP A 104 44.15 -12.09 -22.95
N ALA A 105 43.87 -11.65 -24.17
CA ALA A 105 42.79 -10.69 -24.45
C ALA A 105 41.41 -11.36 -24.30
N HIS A 106 41.27 -12.61 -24.72
CA HIS A 106 40.04 -13.38 -24.55
C HIS A 106 39.80 -13.74 -23.07
N GLU A 107 40.83 -14.02 -22.32
CA GLU A 107 40.69 -14.26 -20.90
C GLU A 107 40.33 -13.00 -20.11
N ARG A 108 40.94 -11.84 -20.48
CA ARG A 108 40.57 -10.53 -19.91
C ARG A 108 39.11 -10.17 -20.20
N PHE A 109 38.63 -10.41 -21.45
CA PHE A 109 37.23 -10.17 -21.83
C PHE A 109 36.28 -11.07 -21.04
N ARG A 110 36.56 -12.40 -20.93
CA ARG A 110 35.75 -13.32 -20.10
C ARG A 110 35.71 -12.90 -18.64
N LYS A 111 36.85 -12.49 -18.07
CA LYS A 111 36.93 -11.99 -16.69
C LYS A 111 36.13 -10.68 -16.51
N ALA A 112 36.15 -9.78 -17.49
CA ALA A 112 35.37 -8.55 -17.47
C ALA A 112 33.89 -8.84 -17.57
N GLN A 113 33.45 -9.72 -18.46
CA GLN A 113 32.06 -10.14 -18.60
C GLN A 113 31.53 -10.80 -17.30
N ALA A 114 32.30 -11.73 -16.72
CA ALA A 114 31.93 -12.36 -15.46
C ALA A 114 31.78 -11.36 -14.31
N ARG A 115 32.58 -10.28 -14.29
CA ARG A 115 32.41 -9.19 -13.30
C ARG A 115 31.14 -8.39 -13.53
N VAL A 116 30.80 -8.09 -14.77
CA VAL A 116 29.56 -7.38 -15.12
C VAL A 116 28.34 -8.22 -14.70
N ASP A 117 28.35 -9.52 -15.02
CA ASP A 117 27.28 -10.44 -14.67
C ASP A 117 27.14 -10.57 -13.13
N ALA A 118 28.25 -10.67 -12.40
CA ALA A 118 28.24 -10.72 -10.93
C ALA A 118 27.68 -9.43 -10.30
N VAL A 119 27.98 -8.25 -10.89
CA VAL A 119 27.40 -6.97 -10.44
C VAL A 119 25.92 -6.89 -10.74
N ALA A 120 25.47 -7.36 -11.90
CA ALA A 120 24.06 -7.44 -12.26
C ALA A 120 23.28 -8.33 -11.30
N ASP A 121 23.77 -9.54 -11.02
CA ASP A 121 23.20 -10.46 -10.05
C ASP A 121 23.12 -9.86 -8.65
N MET A 122 24.17 -9.20 -8.21
CA MET A 122 24.19 -8.53 -6.90
C MET A 122 23.15 -7.42 -6.81
N ARG A 123 23.04 -6.60 -7.85
CA ARG A 123 22.01 -5.55 -7.97
C ARG A 123 20.61 -6.15 -7.87
N ASP A 124 20.34 -7.22 -8.60
CA ASP A 124 19.02 -7.87 -8.62
C ASP A 124 18.67 -8.48 -7.26
N ARG A 125 19.63 -9.09 -6.58
CA ARG A 125 19.45 -9.58 -5.20
C ARG A 125 19.14 -8.44 -4.22
N ILE A 126 19.82 -7.30 -4.32
CA ILE A 126 19.57 -6.13 -3.47
C ILE A 126 18.18 -5.57 -3.74
N MET A 127 17.82 -5.37 -5.01
CA MET A 127 16.53 -4.83 -5.41
C MET A 127 15.36 -5.75 -5.04
N SER A 128 15.53 -7.07 -5.16
CA SER A 128 14.50 -8.03 -4.75
C SER A 128 14.27 -7.99 -3.24
N ARG A 129 15.34 -7.91 -2.43
CA ARG A 129 15.22 -7.75 -0.96
C ARG A 129 14.55 -6.44 -0.57
N TYR A 130 14.88 -5.34 -1.25
CA TYR A 130 14.25 -4.04 -1.01
C TYR A 130 12.76 -4.07 -1.33
N ARG A 131 12.38 -4.59 -2.50
CA ARG A 131 10.96 -4.75 -2.92
C ARG A 131 10.18 -5.61 -1.93
N LYS A 132 10.78 -6.73 -1.47
CA LYS A 132 10.16 -7.60 -0.46
C LYS A 132 9.88 -6.85 0.84
N ARG A 133 10.87 -6.13 1.39
CA ARG A 133 10.69 -5.33 2.61
C ARG A 133 9.63 -4.24 2.46
N GLN A 134 9.58 -3.57 1.30
CA GLN A 134 8.53 -2.59 1.02
C GLN A 134 7.13 -3.23 0.99
N ALA A 135 6.98 -4.37 0.31
CA ALA A 135 5.71 -5.09 0.25
C ALA A 135 5.24 -5.52 1.64
N GLU A 136 6.13 -6.06 2.46
CA GLU A 136 5.84 -6.44 3.85
C GLU A 136 5.44 -5.23 4.72
N TYR A 137 6.08 -4.08 4.52
CA TYR A 137 5.70 -2.85 5.22
C TYR A 137 4.31 -2.37 4.79
N HIS A 138 4.02 -2.33 3.49
CA HIS A 138 2.70 -1.94 3.01
C HIS A 138 1.61 -2.91 3.46
N GLN A 139 1.90 -4.21 3.53
CA GLN A 139 0.98 -5.21 4.05
C GLN A 139 0.63 -4.93 5.52
N ARG A 140 1.63 -4.62 6.36
CA ARG A 140 1.40 -4.24 7.76
C ARG A 140 0.57 -2.97 7.90
N LEU A 141 0.75 -1.98 6.99
CA LEU A 141 -0.09 -0.78 6.95
C LEU A 141 -1.54 -1.11 6.59
N VAL A 142 -1.77 -1.99 5.61
CA VAL A 142 -3.12 -2.46 5.26
C VAL A 142 -3.80 -3.09 6.48
N GLU A 143 -3.11 -4.02 7.15
CA GLU A 143 -3.64 -4.70 8.35
C GLU A 143 -3.96 -3.71 9.47
N HIS A 144 -3.06 -2.74 9.72
CA HIS A 144 -3.26 -1.69 10.71
C HIS A 144 -4.51 -0.84 10.41
N HIS A 145 -4.66 -0.35 9.16
CA HIS A 145 -5.81 0.45 8.77
C HIS A 145 -7.11 -0.34 8.76
N THR A 146 -7.09 -1.61 8.35
CA THR A 146 -8.25 -2.52 8.44
C THR A 146 -8.70 -2.70 9.90
N ALA A 147 -7.76 -2.88 10.82
CA ALA A 147 -8.07 -3.01 12.24
C ALA A 147 -8.69 -1.72 12.82
N LEU A 148 -8.13 -0.55 12.45
CA LEU A 148 -8.68 0.75 12.86
C LEU A 148 -10.06 1.01 12.27
N ALA A 149 -10.30 0.70 11.00
CA ALA A 149 -11.62 0.83 10.38
C ALA A 149 -12.67 -0.02 11.13
N ARG A 150 -12.37 -1.28 11.42
CA ARG A 150 -13.24 -2.16 12.22
C ARG A 150 -13.52 -1.60 13.62
N LYS A 151 -12.48 -1.10 14.30
CA LYS A 151 -12.61 -0.47 15.62
C LYS A 151 -13.57 0.71 15.58
N TYR A 152 -13.45 1.61 14.61
CA TYR A 152 -14.32 2.78 14.50
C TYR A 152 -15.73 2.44 14.02
N ALA A 153 -15.91 1.42 13.16
CA ALA A 153 -17.23 0.90 12.81
C ALA A 153 -17.98 0.38 14.04
N LEU A 154 -17.31 -0.41 14.89
CA LEU A 154 -17.88 -0.92 16.14
C LEU A 154 -18.19 0.22 17.12
N ALA A 155 -17.30 1.21 17.23
CA ALA A 155 -17.52 2.37 18.09
C ALA A 155 -18.69 3.24 17.58
N ALA A 156 -18.87 3.39 16.29
CA ALA A 156 -19.98 4.12 15.69
C ALA A 156 -21.34 3.45 15.94
N ALA A 157 -21.35 2.11 16.10
CA ALA A 157 -22.55 1.37 16.50
C ALA A 157 -22.92 1.61 17.99
N ARG A 158 -21.94 1.98 18.82
CA ARG A 158 -22.13 2.22 20.28
C ARG A 158 -21.45 3.53 20.69
N PRO A 159 -21.95 4.71 20.24
CA PRO A 159 -21.26 5.99 20.41
C PRO A 159 -21.16 6.49 21.85
N TRP A 160 -21.83 5.82 22.79
CA TRP A 160 -21.77 6.10 24.22
C TRP A 160 -20.61 5.39 24.94
N LEU A 161 -19.93 4.44 24.31
CA LEU A 161 -18.77 3.79 24.88
C LEU A 161 -17.49 4.58 24.56
N SER A 162 -16.59 4.64 25.52
CA SER A 162 -15.27 5.23 25.29
C SER A 162 -14.46 4.36 24.32
N VAL A 163 -13.81 4.99 23.35
CA VAL A 163 -12.96 4.31 22.38
C VAL A 163 -11.53 4.29 22.93
N ALA A 164 -10.94 3.09 22.98
CA ALA A 164 -9.53 2.96 23.37
C ALA A 164 -8.61 3.76 22.43
N PRO A 165 -7.45 4.23 22.89
CA PRO A 165 -6.49 4.94 22.03
C PRO A 165 -6.03 4.08 20.85
N ASP A 166 -5.61 4.72 19.77
CA ASP A 166 -5.14 4.03 18.59
C ASP A 166 -3.76 3.42 18.83
N PRO A 167 -3.52 2.18 18.35
CA PRO A 167 -2.20 1.62 18.40
C PRO A 167 -1.25 2.43 17.49
N PRO A 168 0.04 2.49 17.81
CA PRO A 168 1.01 3.20 16.98
C PRO A 168 1.10 2.58 15.60
N ALA A 169 1.33 3.42 14.59
CA ALA A 169 1.52 2.97 13.22
C ALA A 169 2.76 2.06 13.10
N PRO A 170 2.75 1.06 12.19
CA PRO A 170 3.89 0.19 11.96
C PRO A 170 5.12 1.00 11.57
N LYS A 171 6.28 0.69 12.19
CA LYS A 171 7.55 1.31 11.82
C LYS A 171 8.09 0.68 10.52
N ARG A 172 8.77 1.50 9.74
CA ARG A 172 9.43 1.11 8.49
C ARG A 172 10.58 0.14 8.73
#